data_4da8f1cd3356909e42220f6871140816
#
_entry.id   4da8f1cd3356909e42220f6871140816
#
_cell.length_a   1.000
_cell.length_b   1.000
_cell.length_c   1.000
_cell.angle_alpha   90.00
_cell.angle_beta   90.00
_cell.angle_gamma   90.00
#
_symmetry.space_group_name_H-M   'P 1'
#
loop_
_entity.id
_entity.type
_entity.pdbx_description
1 polymer ?
#
loop_
_entity_poly.entity_id
_entity_poly.type
_entity_poly.pdbx_seq_one_letter_code
_entity_poly.pdbx_strand_id
1 'polypeptide(L)'
;MDFYTLTAIKFSLGMLVMILQINILGKHDFSLNTPLNQVQNYVLGGIIGGVIYNPSVTVLRFLTVLLIWSLVVVAAKLLFGSSKTFRRVVACRPELIVCDGEVDVSRCAKVGLTAEQLCRSLRENSISALKDVEAAVMETDGRLTIRAGSTQSDGLLLPLASDGHLVQDGLKLAGKDEAWVMEQIKMQGYASMKQVFLGELVDGNLEVVPFSRAVGQIR
;
A
#
# COMPACT_ATOMS: atom_id res chain seq x y z
N MET A 1 -41.67 -7.18 -17.27
CA MET A 1 -40.38 -6.60 -17.72
C MET A 1 -39.65 -7.70 -18.44
N ASP A 2 -39.21 -7.44 -19.66
CA ASP A 2 -38.48 -8.45 -20.41
C ASP A 2 -37.16 -8.78 -19.77
N PHE A 3 -36.71 -10.03 -19.89
CA PHE A 3 -35.46 -10.53 -19.32
C PHE A 3 -34.26 -9.63 -19.66
N TYR A 4 -34.14 -9.23 -20.92
CA TYR A 4 -33.01 -8.37 -21.37
C TYR A 4 -33.07 -6.97 -20.78
N THR A 5 -34.24 -6.38 -20.65
CA THR A 5 -34.41 -5.07 -20.02
C THR A 5 -34.05 -5.11 -18.54
N LEU A 6 -34.46 -6.14 -17.80
CA LEU A 6 -34.13 -6.34 -16.40
C LEU A 6 -32.61 -6.52 -16.22
N THR A 7 -31.99 -7.30 -17.09
CA THR A 7 -30.53 -7.53 -17.09
C THR A 7 -29.77 -6.24 -17.38
N ALA A 8 -30.17 -5.46 -18.39
CA ALA A 8 -29.54 -4.19 -18.72
C ALA A 8 -29.61 -3.18 -17.55
N ILE A 9 -30.76 -3.10 -16.88
CA ILE A 9 -30.92 -2.22 -15.69
C ILE A 9 -29.98 -2.67 -14.57
N LYS A 10 -29.88 -3.97 -14.28
CA LYS A 10 -28.98 -4.48 -13.24
C LYS A 10 -27.51 -4.20 -13.58
N PHE A 11 -27.08 -4.36 -14.84
CA PHE A 11 -25.72 -4.00 -15.26
C PHE A 11 -25.45 -2.51 -15.06
N SER A 12 -26.35 -1.64 -15.51
CA SER A 12 -26.19 -0.20 -15.37
C SER A 12 -26.11 0.23 -13.91
N LEU A 13 -26.98 -0.31 -13.06
CA LEU A 13 -26.98 -0.03 -11.63
C LEU A 13 -25.75 -0.61 -10.93
N GLY A 14 -25.34 -1.82 -11.29
CA GLY A 14 -24.11 -2.45 -10.77
C GLY A 14 -22.88 -1.59 -11.08
N MET A 15 -22.75 -1.13 -12.31
CA MET A 15 -21.66 -0.24 -12.73
C MET A 15 -21.68 1.09 -11.94
N LEU A 16 -22.85 1.68 -11.76
CA LEU A 16 -23.01 2.93 -11.02
C LEU A 16 -22.62 2.76 -9.54
N VAL A 17 -23.05 1.66 -8.90
CA VAL A 17 -22.66 1.34 -7.51
C VAL A 17 -21.16 1.13 -7.40
N MET A 18 -20.51 0.45 -8.36
CA MET A 18 -19.05 0.29 -8.38
C MET A 18 -18.33 1.65 -8.47
N ILE A 19 -18.79 2.54 -9.35
CA ILE A 19 -18.23 3.89 -9.48
C ILE A 19 -18.37 4.68 -8.17
N LEU A 20 -19.53 4.62 -7.52
CA LEU A 20 -19.75 5.25 -6.23
C LEU A 20 -18.85 4.67 -5.15
N GLN A 21 -18.71 3.35 -5.11
CA GLN A 21 -17.83 2.65 -4.16
C GLN A 21 -16.37 3.08 -4.33
N ILE A 22 -15.86 3.18 -5.57
CA ILE A 22 -14.51 3.70 -5.87
C ILE A 22 -14.35 5.13 -5.35
N ASN A 23 -15.34 5.99 -5.53
CA ASN A 23 -15.27 7.37 -5.07
C ASN A 23 -15.32 7.50 -3.55
N ILE A 24 -16.10 6.66 -2.84
CA ILE A 24 -16.20 6.65 -1.38
C ILE A 24 -14.94 6.08 -0.72
N LEU A 25 -14.41 4.98 -1.26
CA LEU A 25 -13.26 4.26 -0.69
C LEU A 25 -11.90 4.89 -1.04
N GLY A 26 -11.89 5.81 -2.01
CA GLY A 26 -10.70 6.48 -2.49
C GLY A 26 -10.12 5.81 -3.75
N LYS A 27 -9.79 6.63 -4.74
CA LYS A 27 -9.26 6.18 -6.03
C LYS A 27 -7.91 5.45 -5.88
N HIS A 28 -7.13 5.84 -4.88
CA HIS A 28 -5.82 5.25 -4.61
C HIS A 28 -5.93 3.78 -4.18
N ASP A 29 -6.89 3.46 -3.32
CA ASP A 29 -7.10 2.09 -2.84
C ASP A 29 -7.47 1.12 -3.96
N PHE A 30 -8.22 1.59 -4.99
CA PHE A 30 -8.57 0.78 -6.14
C PHE A 30 -7.43 0.57 -7.14
N SER A 31 -6.48 1.50 -7.19
CA SER A 31 -5.29 1.40 -8.07
C SER A 31 -4.22 0.46 -7.50
N LEU A 32 -4.22 0.22 -6.18
CA LEU A 32 -3.29 -0.69 -5.53
C LEU A 32 -3.75 -2.15 -5.71
N ASN A 33 -2.90 -2.97 -6.31
CA ASN A 33 -3.12 -4.42 -6.43
C ASN A 33 -2.85 -5.16 -5.11
N THR A 34 -3.38 -4.66 -3.99
CA THR A 34 -3.25 -5.36 -2.72
C THR A 34 -4.10 -6.63 -2.71
N PRO A 35 -3.69 -7.70 -2.00
CA PRO A 35 -4.47 -8.93 -1.88
C PRO A 35 -5.91 -8.68 -1.41
N LEU A 36 -6.11 -7.75 -0.47
CA LEU A 36 -7.43 -7.39 0.03
C LEU A 36 -8.33 -6.79 -1.07
N ASN A 37 -7.79 -5.86 -1.87
CA ASN A 37 -8.53 -5.25 -2.96
C ASN A 37 -8.88 -6.27 -4.04
N GLN A 38 -7.98 -7.23 -4.32
CA GLN A 38 -8.26 -8.32 -5.26
C GLN A 38 -9.42 -9.19 -4.77
N VAL A 39 -9.39 -9.65 -3.52
CA VAL A 39 -10.49 -10.43 -2.92
C VAL A 39 -11.80 -9.64 -3.00
N GLN A 40 -11.79 -8.35 -2.66
CA GLN A 40 -12.96 -7.49 -2.74
C GLN A 40 -13.54 -7.44 -4.17
N ASN A 41 -12.69 -7.27 -5.18
CA ASN A 41 -13.09 -7.21 -6.58
C ASN A 41 -13.64 -8.55 -7.08
N TYR A 42 -13.03 -9.66 -6.69
CA TYR A 42 -13.53 -11.01 -7.06
C TYR A 42 -14.89 -11.30 -6.44
N VAL A 43 -15.08 -10.99 -5.16
CA VAL A 43 -16.37 -11.19 -4.49
C VAL A 43 -17.45 -10.32 -5.12
N LEU A 44 -17.15 -9.04 -5.38
CA LEU A 44 -18.10 -8.13 -6.02
C LEU A 44 -18.47 -8.61 -7.43
N GLY A 45 -17.48 -9.03 -8.23
CA GLY A 45 -17.71 -9.62 -9.55
C GLY A 45 -18.57 -10.88 -9.48
N GLY A 46 -18.33 -11.74 -8.47
CA GLY A 46 -19.15 -12.93 -8.21
C GLY A 46 -20.60 -12.61 -7.84
N ILE A 47 -20.84 -11.61 -6.97
CA ILE A 47 -22.16 -11.14 -6.60
C ILE A 47 -22.91 -10.63 -7.84
N ILE A 48 -22.28 -9.73 -8.61
CA ILE A 48 -22.86 -9.15 -9.81
C ILE A 48 -23.16 -10.26 -10.82
N GLY A 49 -22.19 -11.11 -11.15
CA GLY A 49 -22.34 -12.18 -12.13
C GLY A 49 -23.40 -13.22 -11.75
N GLY A 50 -23.49 -13.61 -10.48
CA GLY A 50 -24.47 -14.59 -10.00
C GLY A 50 -25.91 -14.08 -9.96
N VAL A 51 -26.10 -12.78 -9.80
CA VAL A 51 -27.44 -12.19 -9.63
C VAL A 51 -28.00 -11.59 -10.91
N ILE A 52 -27.14 -11.15 -11.83
CA ILE A 52 -27.56 -10.43 -13.05
C ILE A 52 -28.51 -11.25 -13.90
N TYR A 53 -28.18 -12.50 -14.16
CA TYR A 53 -28.93 -13.39 -15.03
C TYR A 53 -30.15 -14.05 -14.36
N ASN A 54 -30.34 -13.85 -13.06
CA ASN A 54 -31.45 -14.48 -12.34
C ASN A 54 -32.70 -13.60 -12.41
N PRO A 55 -33.75 -13.99 -13.16
CA PRO A 55 -34.97 -13.20 -13.28
C PRO A 55 -35.82 -13.15 -11.98
N SER A 56 -35.61 -14.10 -11.05
CA SER A 56 -36.30 -14.14 -9.76
C SER A 56 -35.77 -13.07 -8.80
N VAL A 57 -34.60 -12.50 -9.05
CA VAL A 57 -34.03 -11.43 -8.24
C VAL A 57 -34.47 -10.09 -8.81
N THR A 58 -35.33 -9.39 -8.06
CA THR A 58 -35.77 -8.03 -8.42
C THR A 58 -34.62 -7.02 -8.33
N VAL A 59 -34.76 -5.89 -9.05
CA VAL A 59 -33.80 -4.78 -8.98
C VAL A 59 -33.55 -4.32 -7.55
N LEU A 60 -34.60 -4.24 -6.73
CA LEU A 60 -34.49 -3.84 -5.33
C LEU A 60 -33.65 -4.82 -4.52
N ARG A 61 -33.87 -6.13 -4.67
CA ARG A 61 -33.06 -7.15 -3.99
C ARG A 61 -31.59 -7.08 -4.43
N PHE A 62 -31.33 -6.88 -5.71
CA PHE A 62 -30.00 -6.70 -6.24
C PHE A 62 -29.29 -5.50 -5.59
N LEU A 63 -29.94 -4.33 -5.54
CA LEU A 63 -29.38 -3.13 -4.88
C LEU A 63 -29.16 -3.35 -3.38
N THR A 64 -30.06 -4.07 -2.70
CA THR A 64 -29.90 -4.38 -1.28
C THR A 64 -28.65 -5.24 -1.04
N VAL A 65 -28.39 -6.24 -1.89
CA VAL A 65 -27.20 -7.09 -1.78
C VAL A 65 -25.92 -6.26 -2.01
N LEU A 66 -25.91 -5.39 -3.02
CA LEU A 66 -24.78 -4.50 -3.27
C LEU A 66 -24.56 -3.51 -2.12
N LEU A 67 -25.62 -2.98 -1.52
CA LEU A 67 -25.53 -2.10 -0.35
C LEU A 67 -24.93 -2.82 0.85
N ILE A 68 -25.40 -4.04 1.15
CA ILE A 68 -24.85 -4.87 2.24
C ILE A 68 -23.36 -5.11 2.01
N TRP A 69 -22.97 -5.51 0.79
CA TRP A 69 -21.58 -5.71 0.44
C TRP A 69 -20.74 -4.43 0.64
N SER A 70 -21.23 -3.28 0.16
CA SER A 70 -20.55 -1.99 0.33
C SER A 70 -20.36 -1.64 1.81
N LEU A 71 -21.36 -1.89 2.66
CA LEU A 71 -21.25 -1.69 4.11
C LEU A 71 -20.21 -2.62 4.75
N VAL A 72 -20.15 -3.90 4.34
CA VAL A 72 -19.15 -4.85 4.81
C VAL A 72 -17.75 -4.37 4.46
N VAL A 73 -17.53 -3.89 3.23
CA VAL A 73 -16.23 -3.37 2.79
C VAL A 73 -15.82 -2.12 3.57
N VAL A 74 -16.74 -1.17 3.77
CA VAL A 74 -16.48 0.04 4.57
C VAL A 74 -16.17 -0.33 6.02
N ALA A 75 -16.96 -1.21 6.63
CA ALA A 75 -16.72 -1.69 7.99
C ALA A 75 -15.36 -2.40 8.12
N ALA A 76 -15.02 -3.25 7.16
CA ALA A 76 -13.71 -3.90 7.11
C ALA A 76 -12.58 -2.86 7.06
N LYS A 77 -12.66 -1.85 6.20
CA LYS A 77 -11.63 -0.79 6.11
C LYS A 77 -11.50 0.02 7.39
N LEU A 78 -12.61 0.37 8.04
CA LEU A 78 -12.58 1.08 9.32
C LEU A 78 -11.92 0.23 10.42
N LEU A 79 -12.23 -1.07 10.49
CA LEU A 79 -11.62 -2.00 11.44
C LEU A 79 -10.12 -2.20 11.16
N PHE A 80 -9.73 -2.34 9.90
CA PHE A 80 -8.32 -2.48 9.49
C PHE A 80 -7.54 -1.19 9.71
N GLY A 81 -8.14 -0.02 9.49
CA GLY A 81 -7.52 1.28 9.73
C GLY A 81 -7.23 1.55 11.20
N SER A 82 -8.09 1.07 12.13
CA SER A 82 -8.00 1.36 13.55
C SER A 82 -7.13 0.37 14.35
N SER A 83 -6.90 -0.85 13.88
CA SER A 83 -6.19 -1.90 14.62
C SER A 83 -4.78 -2.16 14.08
N LYS A 84 -3.74 -1.93 14.91
CA LYS A 84 -2.34 -2.23 14.57
C LYS A 84 -2.10 -3.71 14.23
N THR A 85 -2.84 -4.60 14.89
CA THR A 85 -2.73 -6.06 14.68
C THR A 85 -3.32 -6.47 13.34
N PHE A 86 -4.48 -5.95 12.97
CA PHE A 86 -5.10 -6.22 11.68
C PHE A 86 -4.31 -5.62 10.52
N ARG A 87 -3.76 -4.40 10.67
CA ARG A 87 -2.84 -3.82 9.68
C ARG A 87 -1.63 -4.70 9.41
N ARG A 88 -1.10 -5.39 10.41
CA ARG A 88 0.05 -6.29 10.25
C ARG A 88 -0.29 -7.56 9.47
N VAL A 89 -1.53 -8.06 9.57
CA VAL A 89 -1.97 -9.30 8.91
C VAL A 89 -2.46 -9.02 7.48
N VAL A 90 -3.15 -7.91 7.27
CA VAL A 90 -3.86 -7.61 6.01
C VAL A 90 -3.09 -6.65 5.11
N ALA A 91 -2.43 -5.65 5.69
CA ALA A 91 -1.56 -4.75 4.94
C ALA A 91 -0.15 -5.33 4.94
N CYS A 92 0.23 -5.97 3.84
CA CYS A 92 1.64 -6.22 3.56
C CYS A 92 2.38 -4.88 3.72
N ARG A 93 3.41 -4.84 4.56
CA ARG A 93 4.31 -3.68 4.62
C ARG A 93 5.44 -3.91 3.64
N PRO A 94 6.01 -2.86 3.07
CA PRO A 94 7.26 -3.00 2.34
C PRO A 94 8.30 -3.69 3.24
N GLU A 95 8.95 -4.72 2.71
CA GLU A 95 9.97 -5.49 3.44
C GLU A 95 11.30 -5.37 2.70
N LEU A 96 12.35 -4.93 3.41
CA LEU A 96 13.70 -4.84 2.88
C LEU A 96 14.28 -6.25 2.69
N ILE A 97 14.51 -6.64 1.45
CA ILE A 97 14.96 -7.99 1.06
C ILE A 97 16.45 -8.05 0.83
N VAL A 98 17.03 -7.02 0.20
CA VAL A 98 18.46 -6.91 -0.04
C VAL A 98 18.95 -5.59 0.52
N CYS A 99 20.11 -5.62 1.18
CA CYS A 99 20.81 -4.45 1.68
C CYS A 99 22.31 -4.63 1.39
N ASP A 100 22.91 -3.68 0.67
CA ASP A 100 24.33 -3.68 0.31
C ASP A 100 24.82 -5.01 -0.32
N GLY A 101 24.01 -5.57 -1.23
CA GLY A 101 24.31 -6.83 -1.92
C GLY A 101 24.02 -8.10 -1.11
N GLU A 102 23.63 -7.99 0.15
CA GLU A 102 23.29 -9.12 1.01
C GLU A 102 21.80 -9.39 1.05
N VAL A 103 21.38 -10.64 0.77
CA VAL A 103 20.00 -11.10 0.78
C VAL A 103 19.59 -11.60 2.15
N ASP A 104 18.49 -11.09 2.69
CA ASP A 104 17.85 -11.67 3.88
C ASP A 104 16.94 -12.83 3.46
N VAL A 105 17.49 -14.05 3.48
CA VAL A 105 16.77 -15.27 3.08
C VAL A 105 15.55 -15.54 3.97
N SER A 106 15.59 -15.14 5.24
CA SER A 106 14.48 -15.33 6.17
C SER A 106 13.28 -14.44 5.82
N ARG A 107 13.56 -13.21 5.40
CA ARG A 107 12.54 -12.30 4.88
C ARG A 107 12.00 -12.75 3.52
N CYS A 108 12.87 -13.25 2.63
CA CYS A 108 12.42 -13.87 1.38
C CYS A 108 11.40 -14.98 1.63
N ALA A 109 11.69 -15.89 2.55
CA ALA A 109 10.79 -16.98 2.92
C ALA A 109 9.47 -16.48 3.50
N LYS A 110 9.51 -15.43 4.33
CA LYS A 110 8.33 -14.82 4.94
C LYS A 110 7.38 -14.21 3.92
N VAL A 111 7.91 -13.54 2.88
CA VAL A 111 7.11 -12.92 1.82
C VAL A 111 6.84 -13.86 0.65
N GLY A 112 7.36 -15.09 0.68
CA GLY A 112 7.18 -16.07 -0.39
C GLY A 112 8.00 -15.78 -1.65
N LEU A 113 9.10 -15.01 -1.53
CA LEU A 113 9.99 -14.70 -2.65
C LEU A 113 11.00 -15.82 -2.86
N THR A 114 11.01 -16.42 -4.04
CA THR A 114 12.00 -17.43 -4.42
C THR A 114 13.25 -16.77 -4.99
N ALA A 115 14.41 -17.48 -4.94
CA ALA A 115 15.65 -17.01 -5.55
C ALA A 115 15.49 -16.77 -7.07
N GLU A 116 14.68 -17.59 -7.75
CA GLU A 116 14.40 -17.44 -9.17
C GLU A 116 13.66 -16.14 -9.48
N GLN A 117 12.64 -15.81 -8.67
CA GLN A 117 11.88 -14.56 -8.78
C GLN A 117 12.78 -13.34 -8.51
N LEU A 118 13.65 -13.41 -7.48
CA LEU A 118 14.63 -12.37 -7.20
C LEU A 118 15.57 -12.17 -8.40
N CYS A 119 16.16 -13.23 -8.93
CA CYS A 119 17.02 -13.16 -10.11
C CYS A 119 16.30 -12.63 -11.35
N ARG A 120 15.02 -12.97 -11.51
CA ARG A 120 14.20 -12.42 -12.59
C ARG A 120 14.04 -10.91 -12.45
N SER A 121 13.69 -10.44 -11.25
CA SER A 121 13.52 -9.01 -10.98
C SER A 121 14.81 -8.22 -11.17
N LEU A 122 15.97 -8.79 -10.83
CA LEU A 122 17.28 -8.19 -11.12
C LEU A 122 17.47 -8.00 -12.64
N ARG A 123 17.18 -9.03 -13.43
CA ARG A 123 17.29 -8.96 -14.90
C ARG A 123 16.32 -7.92 -15.50
N GLU A 124 15.09 -7.86 -15.01
CA GLU A 124 14.09 -6.87 -15.43
C GLU A 124 14.56 -5.43 -15.17
N ASN A 125 15.38 -5.23 -14.12
CA ASN A 125 16.01 -3.94 -13.79
C ASN A 125 17.43 -3.78 -14.37
N SER A 126 17.86 -4.66 -15.30
CA SER A 126 19.17 -4.61 -15.94
C SER A 126 20.36 -4.73 -14.96
N ILE A 127 20.17 -5.40 -13.82
CA ILE A 127 21.19 -5.64 -12.81
C ILE A 127 21.74 -7.04 -12.98
N SER A 128 23.07 -7.15 -13.18
CA SER A 128 23.72 -8.41 -13.49
C SER A 128 24.13 -9.22 -12.26
N ALA A 129 24.41 -8.55 -11.13
CA ALA A 129 24.86 -9.20 -9.91
C ALA A 129 24.26 -8.59 -8.65
N LEU A 130 24.03 -9.42 -7.64
CA LEU A 130 23.50 -8.98 -6.33
C LEU A 130 24.38 -7.92 -5.64
N LYS A 131 25.70 -8.01 -5.81
CA LYS A 131 26.65 -7.03 -5.26
C LYS A 131 26.44 -5.60 -5.78
N ASP A 132 25.77 -5.46 -6.92
CA ASP A 132 25.49 -4.16 -7.53
C ASP A 132 24.15 -3.56 -7.02
N VAL A 133 23.46 -4.28 -6.11
CA VAL A 133 22.23 -3.84 -5.47
C VAL A 133 22.54 -3.15 -4.15
N GLU A 134 22.21 -1.88 -4.03
CA GLU A 134 22.27 -1.16 -2.75
C GLU A 134 21.10 -1.57 -1.84
N ALA A 135 19.88 -1.56 -2.38
CA ALA A 135 18.71 -1.99 -1.66
C ALA A 135 17.66 -2.60 -2.59
N ALA A 136 16.94 -3.62 -2.11
CA ALA A 136 15.73 -4.12 -2.75
C ALA A 136 14.62 -4.30 -1.73
N VAL A 137 13.46 -3.73 -2.02
CA VAL A 137 12.28 -3.72 -1.16
C VAL A 137 11.15 -4.45 -1.86
N MET A 138 10.54 -5.42 -1.17
CA MET A 138 9.29 -6.04 -1.59
C MET A 138 8.15 -5.11 -1.23
N GLU A 139 7.46 -4.59 -2.24
CA GLU A 139 6.31 -3.71 -2.06
C GLU A 139 5.04 -4.47 -1.64
N THR A 140 4.05 -3.73 -1.19
CA THR A 140 2.76 -4.29 -0.75
C THR A 140 1.96 -4.97 -1.86
N ASP A 141 2.27 -4.68 -3.11
CA ASP A 141 1.66 -5.29 -4.30
C ASP A 141 2.42 -6.53 -4.82
N GLY A 142 3.49 -6.94 -4.12
CA GLY A 142 4.33 -8.08 -4.47
C GLY A 142 5.39 -7.79 -5.54
N ARG A 143 5.62 -6.52 -5.89
CA ARG A 143 6.71 -6.12 -6.77
C ARG A 143 7.97 -5.84 -5.97
N LEU A 144 9.13 -6.02 -6.61
CA LEU A 144 10.41 -5.62 -6.06
C LEU A 144 10.80 -4.25 -6.62
N THR A 145 10.97 -3.28 -5.73
CA THR A 145 11.63 -2.01 -6.04
C THR A 145 13.12 -2.17 -5.73
N ILE A 146 13.97 -2.01 -6.75
CA ILE A 146 15.40 -2.26 -6.64
C ILE A 146 16.15 -0.98 -6.95
N ARG A 147 17.14 -0.65 -6.09
CA ARG A 147 18.10 0.42 -6.32
C ARG A 147 19.48 -0.17 -6.51
N ALA A 148 20.13 0.18 -7.63
CA ALA A 148 21.52 -0.17 -7.89
C ALA A 148 22.47 0.82 -7.22
N GLY A 149 23.59 0.34 -6.70
CA GLY A 149 24.57 1.17 -5.99
C GLY A 149 25.30 2.21 -6.85
N SER A 150 25.14 2.15 -8.17
CA SER A 150 25.71 3.13 -9.10
C SER A 150 24.79 4.32 -9.41
N THR A 151 23.56 4.30 -8.92
CA THR A 151 22.58 5.35 -9.19
C THR A 151 22.74 6.45 -8.14
N GLN A 152 23.27 7.60 -8.53
CA GLN A 152 23.26 8.82 -7.72
C GLN A 152 21.82 9.31 -7.54
N SER A 153 21.08 8.72 -6.61
CA SER A 153 19.82 9.28 -6.14
C SER A 153 20.00 9.67 -4.68
N ASP A 154 19.88 10.95 -4.40
CA ASP A 154 20.14 11.57 -3.08
C ASP A 154 19.14 11.16 -1.99
N GLY A 155 18.20 10.23 -2.26
CA GLY A 155 17.17 9.78 -1.33
C GLY A 155 17.24 8.29 -1.03
N LEU A 156 16.83 7.91 0.19
CA LEU A 156 16.67 6.50 0.57
C LEU A 156 15.45 5.87 -0.12
N LEU A 157 15.53 4.55 -0.36
CA LEU A 157 14.42 3.77 -0.91
C LEU A 157 13.23 3.71 0.06
N LEU A 158 13.49 3.80 1.36
CA LEU A 158 12.50 3.82 2.43
C LEU A 158 12.69 5.06 3.29
N PRO A 159 11.58 5.70 3.73
CA PRO A 159 11.65 6.83 4.64
C PRO A 159 12.14 6.39 6.02
N LEU A 160 12.62 7.33 6.83
CA LEU A 160 13.00 7.10 8.24
C LEU A 160 11.78 7.09 9.15
N ALA A 161 10.75 7.85 8.78
CA ALA A 161 9.48 7.93 9.50
C ALA A 161 8.30 8.01 8.52
N SER A 162 7.20 7.34 8.87
CA SER A 162 5.95 7.36 8.11
C SER A 162 4.77 7.22 9.04
N ASP A 163 3.72 8.04 8.84
CA ASP A 163 2.47 8.01 9.58
C ASP A 163 2.64 8.03 11.12
N GLY A 164 3.58 8.83 11.60
CA GLY A 164 3.86 8.96 13.03
C GLY A 164 4.64 7.81 13.65
N HIS A 165 5.28 6.96 12.83
CA HIS A 165 6.04 5.80 13.27
C HIS A 165 7.42 5.76 12.59
N LEU A 166 8.41 5.24 13.32
CA LEU A 166 9.73 4.95 12.77
C LEU A 166 9.68 3.74 11.83
N VAL A 167 10.42 3.84 10.73
CA VAL A 167 10.60 2.76 9.75
C VAL A 167 11.96 2.12 9.97
N GLN A 168 11.99 0.95 10.62
CA GLN A 168 13.22 0.28 11.03
C GLN A 168 14.16 -0.04 9.86
N ASP A 169 13.59 -0.47 8.73
CA ASP A 169 14.36 -0.76 7.53
C ASP A 169 14.91 0.52 6.88
N GLY A 170 14.20 1.64 6.98
CA GLY A 170 14.70 2.97 6.58
C GLY A 170 15.88 3.41 7.45
N LEU A 171 15.80 3.23 8.78
CA LEU A 171 16.90 3.51 9.71
C LEU A 171 18.12 2.67 9.39
N LYS A 172 17.93 1.37 9.11
CA LYS A 172 19.01 0.45 8.74
C LYS A 172 19.71 0.92 7.45
N LEU A 173 18.95 1.26 6.41
CA LEU A 173 19.50 1.77 5.15
C LEU A 173 20.27 3.09 5.31
N ALA A 174 19.78 3.97 6.21
CA ALA A 174 20.40 5.25 6.49
C ALA A 174 21.66 5.14 7.39
N GLY A 175 21.88 3.99 8.04
CA GLY A 175 22.87 3.88 9.10
C GLY A 175 22.61 4.79 10.29
N LYS A 176 21.32 5.09 10.57
CA LYS A 176 20.88 5.98 11.65
C LYS A 176 20.10 5.19 12.70
N ASP A 177 20.11 5.70 13.93
CA ASP A 177 19.32 5.13 15.02
C ASP A 177 18.06 5.96 15.36
N GLU A 178 17.20 5.41 16.19
CA GLU A 178 15.98 6.07 16.65
C GLU A 178 16.28 7.36 17.41
N ALA A 179 17.39 7.39 18.18
CA ALA A 179 17.77 8.54 18.99
C ALA A 179 18.10 9.73 18.10
N TRP A 180 18.86 9.50 17.02
CA TRP A 180 19.20 10.52 16.04
C TRP A 180 17.93 11.13 15.40
N VAL A 181 16.97 10.29 14.96
CA VAL A 181 15.75 10.79 14.34
C VAL A 181 14.93 11.61 15.34
N MET A 182 14.81 11.14 16.58
CA MET A 182 14.08 11.87 17.62
C MET A 182 14.73 13.22 17.97
N GLU A 183 16.05 13.30 17.93
CA GLU A 183 16.80 14.55 18.11
C GLU A 183 16.51 15.53 16.96
N GLN A 184 16.62 15.06 15.70
CA GLN A 184 16.34 15.87 14.51
C GLN A 184 14.92 16.43 14.51
N ILE A 185 13.94 15.61 14.90
CA ILE A 185 12.52 16.01 15.00
C ILE A 185 12.36 17.13 16.06
N LYS A 186 13.01 17.00 17.22
CA LYS A 186 12.98 18.03 18.27
C LYS A 186 13.65 19.32 17.83
N MET A 187 14.80 19.25 17.13
CA MET A 187 15.51 20.42 16.60
C MET A 187 14.64 21.21 15.61
N GLN A 188 13.76 20.53 14.86
CA GLN A 188 12.80 21.15 13.94
C GLN A 188 11.51 21.63 14.63
N GLY A 189 11.44 21.53 15.97
CA GLY A 189 10.32 22.07 16.77
C GLY A 189 9.12 21.13 16.92
N TYR A 190 9.25 19.86 16.54
CA TYR A 190 8.17 18.89 16.72
C TYR A 190 8.30 18.18 18.08
N ALA A 191 7.19 18.12 18.84
CA ALA A 191 7.20 17.56 20.19
C ALA A 191 7.21 16.00 20.19
N SER A 192 6.72 15.36 19.14
CA SER A 192 6.64 13.90 19.06
C SER A 192 6.58 13.38 17.64
N MET A 193 6.97 12.11 17.45
CA MET A 193 6.86 11.38 16.19
C MET A 193 5.43 11.39 15.62
N LYS A 194 4.40 11.43 16.45
CA LYS A 194 2.99 11.46 16.02
C LYS A 194 2.61 12.67 15.18
N GLN A 195 3.43 13.72 15.18
CA GLN A 195 3.21 14.92 14.36
C GLN A 195 3.81 14.77 12.95
N VAL A 196 4.63 13.74 12.71
CA VAL A 196 5.35 13.52 11.48
C VAL A 196 4.53 12.62 10.55
N PHE A 197 4.14 13.16 9.40
CA PHE A 197 3.53 12.38 8.33
C PHE A 197 4.59 11.59 7.56
N LEU A 198 5.68 12.26 7.15
CA LEU A 198 6.80 11.67 6.42
C LEU A 198 8.10 12.27 6.94
N GLY A 199 9.12 11.42 7.12
CA GLY A 199 10.49 11.84 7.43
C GLY A 199 11.46 11.14 6.49
N GLU A 200 12.15 11.92 5.66
CA GLU A 200 13.09 11.44 4.65
C GLU A 200 14.51 11.92 4.94
N LEU A 201 15.50 11.13 4.56
CA LEU A 201 16.90 11.54 4.60
C LEU A 201 17.26 12.17 3.25
N VAL A 202 17.56 13.47 3.27
CA VAL A 202 18.00 14.23 2.09
C VAL A 202 19.31 14.93 2.43
N ASP A 203 20.37 14.73 1.67
CA ASP A 203 21.69 15.32 1.87
C ASP A 203 22.21 15.15 3.31
N GLY A 204 21.94 13.99 3.92
CA GLY A 204 22.36 13.68 5.28
C GLY A 204 21.52 14.31 6.40
N ASN A 205 20.50 15.10 6.09
CA ASN A 205 19.58 15.76 7.02
C ASN A 205 18.21 15.08 6.99
N LEU A 206 17.51 15.10 8.13
CA LEU A 206 16.13 14.66 8.18
C LEU A 206 15.20 15.80 7.69
N GLU A 207 14.51 15.58 6.56
CA GLU A 207 13.41 16.42 6.13
C GLU A 207 12.09 15.89 6.67
N VAL A 208 11.30 16.76 7.34
CA VAL A 208 10.05 16.37 7.99
C VAL A 208 8.87 17.04 7.33
N VAL A 209 7.88 16.22 6.92
CA VAL A 209 6.55 16.69 6.52
C VAL A 209 5.58 16.39 7.66
N PRO A 210 4.98 17.38 8.32
CA PRO A 210 4.02 17.14 9.40
C PRO A 210 2.60 16.84 8.90
N PHE A 211 1.75 16.19 9.72
CA PHE A 211 0.33 15.95 9.42
C PHE A 211 -0.48 17.23 9.27
N SER A 212 -0.16 18.27 10.04
CA SER A 212 -0.76 19.60 9.89
C SER A 212 0.35 20.59 9.61
N ARG A 213 0.51 21.04 8.39
CA ARG A 213 1.22 22.29 8.14
C ARG A 213 0.32 23.42 8.64
N ALA A 214 0.74 24.15 9.67
CA ALA A 214 0.23 25.48 9.89
C ALA A 214 0.45 26.26 8.57
N VAL A 215 -0.64 26.66 7.92
CA VAL A 215 -0.60 27.48 6.70
C VAL A 215 0.05 28.81 7.10
N GLY A 216 1.37 28.94 6.94
CA GLY A 216 2.07 30.13 7.35
C GLY A 216 3.58 30.16 7.21
N GLN A 217 4.22 29.09 6.74
CA GLN A 217 5.68 29.09 6.50
C GLN A 217 6.02 28.56 5.09
N ILE A 218 5.60 29.32 4.09
CA ILE A 218 6.26 29.29 2.79
C ILE A 218 7.00 30.62 2.68
N ARG A 219 8.30 30.57 2.90
CA ARG A 219 9.23 31.58 2.43
C ARG A 219 10.29 30.90 1.60
#